data_e8033ee9a47180f3c6e425aa45f0f9ca
#
_entry.id   e8033ee9a47180f3c6e425aa45f0f9ca
#
_cell.length_a   1.000
_cell.length_b   1.000
_cell.length_c   1.000
_cell.angle_alpha   90.00
_cell.angle_beta   90.00
_cell.angle_gamma   90.00
#
_symmetry.space_group_name_H-M   'P 1'
#
loop_
_entity.id
_entity.type
_entity.pdbx_description
1 polymer ?
#
loop_
_entity_poly.entity_id
_entity_poly.type
_entity_poly.pdbx_seq_one_letter_code
_entity_poly.pdbx_strand_id
1 'polypeptide(L)'
;MQIKDRAVIKIDSVAFGGEGVGRIDNLVTFVPFSAPGDELDIEITQRKKRFLRGRIIRIIKPSPLRVEPLCRYYGNCGGCCYQHIRYDSQLAFKKKQVEDAFRKISKIADPPVADVLASPEIYHYRGKAQYHAEESFRGWKIGFLDVSGGRLVDIEHCDIMEETINCQMRVLRESKKTLYSKNELAIWSDCPAGESGDGKSILRLVKGKSFLVPHDGFFQANLYLTDAMVDTVFRLAALDEINTIVDAY
;
A
#
# COMPACT_ATOMS: atom_id res chain seq x y z
N MET A 1 15.89 -23.81 14.18
CA MET A 1 16.63 -22.77 13.40
C MET A 1 16.85 -21.53 14.25
N GLN A 2 17.97 -20.87 14.09
CA GLN A 2 18.36 -19.64 14.80
C GLN A 2 18.36 -18.46 13.81
N ILE A 3 18.53 -17.24 14.37
CA ILE A 3 18.74 -16.03 13.54
C ILE A 3 20.05 -16.21 12.77
N LYS A 4 20.06 -15.82 11.48
CA LYS A 4 21.13 -16.01 10.48
C LYS A 4 21.26 -17.42 9.88
N ASP A 5 20.49 -18.41 10.36
CA ASP A 5 20.42 -19.70 9.66
C ASP A 5 19.80 -19.51 8.27
N ARG A 6 20.24 -20.36 7.33
CA ARG A 6 19.65 -20.42 5.97
C ARG A 6 18.74 -21.63 5.85
N ALA A 7 17.69 -21.47 5.06
CA ALA A 7 16.75 -22.53 4.76
C ALA A 7 16.12 -22.35 3.39
N VAL A 8 15.76 -23.48 2.77
CA VAL A 8 14.90 -23.49 1.60
C VAL A 8 13.45 -23.57 2.08
N ILE A 9 12.59 -22.71 1.50
CA ILE A 9 11.16 -22.65 1.82
C ILE A 9 10.34 -22.55 0.55
N LYS A 10 9.18 -23.20 0.54
CA LYS A 10 8.12 -22.98 -0.44
C LYS A 10 7.07 -22.07 0.15
N ILE A 11 6.60 -21.11 -0.65
CA ILE A 11 5.56 -20.16 -0.25
C ILE A 11 4.20 -20.70 -0.68
N ASP A 12 3.29 -20.82 0.29
CA ASP A 12 1.96 -21.41 0.10
C ASP A 12 0.87 -20.35 -0.08
N SER A 13 1.01 -19.20 0.58
CA SER A 13 -0.01 -18.13 0.60
C SER A 13 0.60 -16.77 0.89
N VAL A 14 -0.25 -15.72 0.91
CA VAL A 14 0.12 -14.35 1.31
C VAL A 14 -0.72 -13.95 2.52
N ALA A 15 -0.07 -13.50 3.57
CA ALA A 15 -0.72 -12.93 4.75
C ALA A 15 -1.25 -11.51 4.48
N PHE A 16 -2.13 -11.05 5.37
CA PHE A 16 -2.48 -9.62 5.41
C PHE A 16 -1.19 -8.79 5.61
N GLY A 17 -1.04 -7.74 4.79
CA GLY A 17 0.19 -6.92 4.76
C GLY A 17 1.20 -7.34 3.69
N GLY A 18 0.97 -8.45 2.95
CA GLY A 18 1.74 -8.78 1.75
C GLY A 18 2.95 -9.70 1.96
N GLU A 19 3.21 -10.17 3.19
CA GLU A 19 4.26 -11.16 3.43
C GLU A 19 3.81 -12.54 2.93
N GLY A 20 4.64 -13.22 2.14
CA GLY A 20 4.40 -14.61 1.79
C GLY A 20 4.55 -15.51 3.01
N VAL A 21 3.81 -16.59 3.02
CA VAL A 21 3.74 -17.56 4.13
C VAL A 21 4.08 -18.94 3.64
N GLY A 22 5.00 -19.58 4.31
CA GLY A 22 5.33 -21.00 4.17
C GLY A 22 5.62 -21.61 5.56
N ARG A 23 6.23 -22.80 5.58
CA ARG A 23 6.60 -23.48 6.82
C ARG A 23 8.01 -24.04 6.78
N ILE A 24 8.70 -23.92 7.91
CA ILE A 24 10.00 -24.56 8.17
C ILE A 24 9.86 -25.27 9.53
N ASP A 25 10.15 -26.57 9.59
CA ASP A 25 10.04 -27.37 10.82
C ASP A 25 8.69 -27.18 11.54
N ASN A 26 7.59 -27.18 10.79
CA ASN A 26 6.23 -26.90 11.25
C ASN A 26 5.97 -25.48 11.79
N LEU A 27 6.96 -24.60 11.84
CA LEU A 27 6.77 -23.20 12.19
C LEU A 27 6.32 -22.38 10.97
N VAL A 28 5.30 -21.57 11.17
CA VAL A 28 4.88 -20.57 10.17
C VAL A 28 6.05 -19.61 9.96
N THR A 29 6.38 -19.37 8.70
CA THR A 29 7.49 -18.50 8.32
C THR A 29 6.99 -17.43 7.35
N PHE A 30 7.17 -16.17 7.74
CA PHE A 30 6.83 -15.00 6.92
C PHE A 30 8.05 -14.53 6.12
N VAL A 31 7.86 -14.30 4.84
CA VAL A 31 8.91 -13.87 3.93
C VAL A 31 8.40 -12.69 3.09
N PRO A 32 8.82 -11.45 3.38
CA PRO A 32 8.46 -10.28 2.57
C PRO A 32 8.88 -10.45 1.11
N PHE A 33 8.11 -9.82 0.18
CA PHE A 33 8.40 -9.81 -1.26
C PHE A 33 8.41 -11.19 -1.92
N SER A 34 7.75 -12.17 -1.34
CA SER A 34 7.58 -13.50 -1.92
C SER A 34 6.14 -13.73 -2.38
N ALA A 35 5.97 -14.62 -3.36
CA ALA A 35 4.69 -14.96 -3.98
C ALA A 35 4.36 -16.45 -3.78
N PRO A 36 3.08 -16.84 -3.66
CA PRO A 36 2.67 -18.23 -3.61
C PRO A 36 3.21 -19.02 -4.82
N GLY A 37 3.83 -20.15 -4.55
CA GLY A 37 4.51 -20.96 -5.57
C GLY A 37 6.00 -20.69 -5.71
N ASP A 38 6.56 -19.66 -5.06
CA ASP A 38 8.00 -19.47 -4.98
C ASP A 38 8.66 -20.60 -4.19
N GLU A 39 9.84 -21.03 -4.64
CA GLU A 39 10.81 -21.76 -3.85
C GLU A 39 12.03 -20.87 -3.62
N LEU A 40 12.36 -20.64 -2.36
CA LEU A 40 13.29 -19.59 -1.94
C LEU A 40 14.39 -20.14 -1.03
N ASP A 41 15.63 -19.66 -1.22
CA ASP A 41 16.68 -19.69 -0.22
C ASP A 41 16.56 -18.41 0.62
N ILE A 42 16.31 -18.56 1.91
CA ILE A 42 16.10 -17.45 2.83
C ILE A 42 17.09 -17.48 3.99
N GLU A 43 17.33 -16.31 4.57
CA GLU A 43 18.01 -16.17 5.86
C GLU A 43 16.99 -15.79 6.94
N ILE A 44 17.04 -16.45 8.08
CA ILE A 44 16.17 -16.17 9.21
C ILE A 44 16.58 -14.85 9.86
N THR A 45 15.69 -13.88 9.85
CA THR A 45 15.89 -12.55 10.44
C THR A 45 15.28 -12.39 11.82
N GLN A 46 14.22 -13.19 12.12
CA GLN A 46 13.56 -13.17 13.41
C GLN A 46 13.05 -14.56 13.77
N ARG A 47 13.20 -14.94 15.06
CA ARG A 47 12.61 -16.14 15.65
C ARG A 47 11.74 -15.76 16.83
N LYS A 48 10.49 -16.22 16.80
CA LYS A 48 9.52 -16.16 17.90
C LYS A 48 9.06 -17.58 18.25
N LYS A 49 8.37 -17.73 19.37
CA LYS A 49 7.88 -19.06 19.84
C LYS A 49 6.97 -19.76 18.81
N ARG A 50 6.19 -18.99 18.03
CA ARG A 50 5.15 -19.52 17.12
C ARG A 50 5.40 -19.25 15.65
N PHE A 51 6.42 -18.47 15.29
CA PHE A 51 6.72 -18.14 13.91
C PHE A 51 8.18 -17.73 13.70
N LEU A 52 8.59 -17.77 12.43
CA LEU A 52 9.84 -17.23 11.93
C LEU A 52 9.56 -16.07 10.96
N ARG A 53 10.53 -15.17 10.79
CA ARG A 53 10.63 -14.29 9.62
C ARG A 53 11.95 -14.50 8.93
N GLY A 54 11.92 -14.46 7.60
CA GLY A 54 13.10 -14.59 6.78
C GLY A 54 13.17 -13.48 5.73
N ARG A 55 14.37 -13.23 5.22
CA ARG A 55 14.59 -12.42 4.03
C ARG A 55 15.07 -13.28 2.89
N ILE A 56 14.65 -12.96 1.68
CA ILE A 56 15.06 -13.67 0.47
C ILE A 56 16.55 -13.42 0.24
N ILE A 57 17.33 -14.50 0.06
CA ILE A 57 18.71 -14.45 -0.41
C ILE A 57 18.72 -14.74 -1.91
N ARG A 58 17.93 -15.73 -2.35
CA ARG A 58 17.82 -16.12 -3.75
C ARG A 58 16.47 -16.77 -4.02
N ILE A 59 15.90 -16.48 -5.18
CA ILE A 59 14.76 -17.20 -5.72
C ILE A 59 15.30 -18.43 -6.46
N ILE A 60 15.00 -19.63 -5.95
CA ILE A 60 15.42 -20.90 -6.56
C ILE A 60 14.50 -21.19 -7.75
N LYS A 61 13.19 -21.11 -7.51
CA LYS A 61 12.17 -21.28 -8.54
C LYS A 61 11.12 -20.17 -8.37
N PRO A 62 10.99 -19.27 -9.36
CA PRO A 62 10.00 -18.21 -9.28
C PRO A 62 8.58 -18.74 -9.46
N SER A 63 7.64 -18.13 -8.75
CA SER A 63 6.21 -18.33 -8.95
C SER A 63 5.77 -17.82 -10.33
N PRO A 64 4.83 -18.50 -11.01
CA PRO A 64 4.21 -18.00 -12.24
C PRO A 64 3.35 -16.75 -12.03
N LEU A 65 3.08 -16.37 -10.76
CA LEU A 65 2.35 -15.16 -10.40
C LEU A 65 3.23 -13.93 -10.33
N ARG A 66 4.55 -14.08 -10.45
CA ARG A 66 5.48 -12.96 -10.41
C ARG A 66 5.42 -12.13 -11.69
N VAL A 67 5.57 -10.83 -11.48
CA VAL A 67 5.85 -9.85 -12.54
C VAL A 67 7.02 -8.97 -12.10
N GLU A 68 7.68 -8.34 -13.06
CA GLU A 68 8.70 -7.34 -12.75
C GLU A 68 8.03 -6.06 -12.21
N PRO A 69 8.41 -5.58 -11.02
CA PRO A 69 7.90 -4.32 -10.48
C PRO A 69 8.28 -3.13 -11.37
N LEU A 70 7.33 -2.25 -11.66
CA LEU A 70 7.61 -1.03 -12.43
C LEU A 70 8.52 -0.07 -11.63
N CYS A 71 8.28 0.04 -10.33
CA CYS A 71 8.98 0.97 -9.46
C CYS A 71 10.41 0.52 -9.16
N ARG A 72 11.40 1.33 -9.54
CA ARG A 72 12.83 1.06 -9.28
C ARG A 72 13.20 1.06 -7.78
N TYR A 73 12.36 1.62 -6.92
CA TYR A 73 12.56 1.65 -5.46
C TYR A 73 11.88 0.48 -4.75
N TYR A 74 11.19 -0.38 -5.51
CA TYR A 74 10.50 -1.53 -4.93
C TYR A 74 11.47 -2.45 -4.18
N GLY A 75 11.04 -2.93 -2.99
CA GLY A 75 11.89 -3.76 -2.13
C GLY A 75 12.82 -2.98 -1.20
N ASN A 76 13.08 -1.69 -1.47
CA ASN A 76 13.79 -0.78 -0.58
C ASN A 76 12.83 0.23 0.08
N CYS A 77 11.98 0.87 -0.71
CA CYS A 77 10.91 1.74 -0.22
C CYS A 77 9.81 0.92 0.47
N GLY A 78 9.39 1.33 1.67
CA GLY A 78 8.34 0.67 2.46
C GLY A 78 6.91 0.95 1.99
N GLY A 79 6.72 1.76 0.94
CA GLY A 79 5.38 2.18 0.48
C GLY A 79 4.56 1.11 -0.24
N CYS A 80 5.19 0.05 -0.80
CA CYS A 80 4.52 -0.97 -1.59
C CYS A 80 4.98 -2.38 -1.22
N CYS A 81 4.03 -3.33 -1.15
CA CYS A 81 4.32 -4.72 -0.81
C CYS A 81 3.89 -5.74 -1.88
N TYR A 82 3.21 -5.32 -2.97
CA TYR A 82 2.58 -6.24 -3.92
C TYR A 82 3.03 -6.10 -5.38
N GLN A 83 3.87 -5.12 -5.74
CA GLN A 83 4.20 -4.86 -7.16
C GLN A 83 4.84 -6.04 -7.89
N HIS A 84 5.43 -7.00 -7.19
CA HIS A 84 6.01 -8.22 -7.77
C HIS A 84 4.99 -9.32 -8.08
N ILE A 85 3.70 -9.07 -7.85
CA ILE A 85 2.61 -10.03 -8.06
C ILE A 85 1.64 -9.46 -9.09
N ARG A 86 1.20 -10.30 -10.04
CA ARG A 86 0.18 -9.91 -11.03
C ARG A 86 -1.07 -9.36 -10.35
N TYR A 87 -1.67 -8.34 -10.94
CA TYR A 87 -2.76 -7.58 -10.32
C TYR A 87 -4.02 -8.43 -10.07
N ASP A 88 -4.40 -9.31 -11.00
CA ASP A 88 -5.49 -10.26 -10.81
C ASP A 88 -5.30 -11.15 -9.57
N SER A 89 -4.07 -11.61 -9.37
CA SER A 89 -3.71 -12.41 -8.21
C SER A 89 -3.73 -11.59 -6.91
N GLN A 90 -3.35 -10.30 -6.96
CA GLN A 90 -3.49 -9.41 -5.81
C GLN A 90 -4.95 -9.28 -5.36
N LEU A 91 -5.90 -9.15 -6.31
CA LEU A 91 -7.34 -9.08 -6.01
C LEU A 91 -7.83 -10.37 -5.35
N ALA A 92 -7.46 -11.53 -5.91
CA ALA A 92 -7.81 -12.84 -5.35
C ALA A 92 -7.25 -13.01 -3.91
N PHE A 93 -6.01 -12.58 -3.66
CA PHE A 93 -5.42 -12.64 -2.30
C PHE A 93 -6.14 -11.73 -1.32
N LYS A 94 -6.50 -10.53 -1.71
CA LYS A 94 -7.27 -9.59 -0.86
C LYS A 94 -8.64 -10.14 -0.51
N LYS A 95 -9.37 -10.73 -1.47
CA LYS A 95 -10.63 -11.43 -1.20
C LYS A 95 -10.43 -12.53 -0.17
N LYS A 96 -9.46 -13.41 -0.42
CA LYS A 96 -9.15 -14.52 0.48
C LYS A 96 -8.78 -14.06 1.89
N GLN A 97 -8.04 -12.96 2.04
CA GLN A 97 -7.67 -12.41 3.34
C GLN A 97 -8.91 -11.95 4.13
N VAL A 98 -9.90 -11.34 3.47
CA VAL A 98 -11.17 -10.95 4.09
C VAL A 98 -11.96 -12.21 4.50
N GLU A 99 -12.11 -13.18 3.62
CA GLU A 99 -12.77 -14.46 3.93
C GLU A 99 -12.10 -15.16 5.12
N ASP A 100 -10.77 -15.25 5.13
CA ASP A 100 -10.00 -15.86 6.21
C ASP A 100 -10.18 -15.12 7.54
N ALA A 101 -10.29 -13.79 7.51
CA ALA A 101 -10.57 -12.99 8.70
C ALA A 101 -11.97 -13.32 9.28
N PHE A 102 -13.00 -13.36 8.44
CA PHE A 102 -14.35 -13.76 8.87
C PHE A 102 -14.38 -15.18 9.42
N ARG A 103 -13.74 -16.15 8.76
CA ARG A 103 -13.67 -17.54 9.24
C ARG A 103 -12.96 -17.65 10.59
N LYS A 104 -11.84 -16.95 10.75
CA LYS A 104 -11.00 -17.08 11.96
C LYS A 104 -11.54 -16.27 13.14
N ILE A 105 -12.00 -15.05 12.92
CA ILE A 105 -12.41 -14.11 13.98
C ILE A 105 -13.89 -14.28 14.28
N SER A 106 -14.75 -14.17 13.27
CA SER A 106 -16.21 -14.21 13.44
C SER A 106 -16.79 -15.62 13.44
N LYS A 107 -15.97 -16.67 13.14
CA LYS A 107 -16.38 -18.08 13.05
C LYS A 107 -17.46 -18.34 11.99
N ILE A 108 -17.57 -17.46 10.98
CA ILE A 108 -18.47 -17.66 9.84
C ILE A 108 -17.77 -18.57 8.85
N ALA A 109 -18.28 -19.80 8.67
CA ALA A 109 -17.64 -20.82 7.84
C ALA A 109 -17.62 -20.44 6.36
N ASP A 110 -18.70 -19.86 5.85
CA ASP A 110 -18.86 -19.41 4.47
C ASP A 110 -19.32 -17.94 4.42
N PRO A 111 -18.38 -16.99 4.59
CA PRO A 111 -18.72 -15.58 4.58
C PRO A 111 -19.08 -15.13 3.15
N PRO A 112 -20.17 -14.35 2.95
CA PRO A 112 -20.60 -13.88 1.65
C PRO A 112 -19.72 -12.72 1.13
N VAL A 113 -18.44 -12.99 0.87
CA VAL A 113 -17.49 -11.99 0.38
C VAL A 113 -17.56 -11.92 -1.15
N ALA A 114 -18.03 -10.80 -1.67
CA ALA A 114 -18.03 -10.51 -3.10
C ALA A 114 -16.61 -10.39 -3.67
N ASP A 115 -16.48 -10.44 -4.99
CA ASP A 115 -15.22 -10.18 -5.65
C ASP A 115 -14.72 -8.75 -5.38
N VAL A 116 -13.41 -8.61 -5.30
CA VAL A 116 -12.78 -7.30 -5.09
C VAL A 116 -12.97 -6.45 -6.35
N LEU A 117 -13.49 -5.26 -6.20
CA LEU A 117 -13.61 -4.31 -7.30
C LEU A 117 -12.22 -3.85 -7.72
N ALA A 118 -11.86 -4.15 -8.96
CA ALA A 118 -10.56 -3.78 -9.52
C ALA A 118 -10.48 -2.27 -9.76
N SER A 119 -9.32 -1.68 -9.50
CA SER A 119 -9.02 -0.32 -9.96
C SER A 119 -8.81 -0.34 -11.47
N PRO A 120 -9.41 0.60 -12.24
CA PRO A 120 -9.12 0.71 -13.67
C PRO A 120 -7.65 0.98 -13.94
N GLU A 121 -7.00 1.75 -13.05
CA GLU A 121 -5.57 2.05 -13.10
C GLU A 121 -4.87 1.36 -11.93
N ILE A 122 -3.81 0.61 -12.22
CA ILE A 122 -2.99 -0.10 -11.22
C ILE A 122 -1.76 0.70 -10.81
N TYR A 123 -1.41 1.73 -11.58
CA TYR A 123 -0.42 2.75 -11.31
C TYR A 123 -1.07 4.14 -11.43
N HIS A 124 -0.39 5.19 -10.99
CA HIS A 124 -0.88 6.60 -11.05
C HIS A 124 -2.27 6.81 -10.45
N TYR A 125 -2.73 5.90 -9.59
CA TYR A 125 -4.08 5.95 -9.02
C TYR A 125 -4.19 6.77 -7.75
N ARG A 126 -3.06 7.09 -7.11
CA ARG A 126 -3.05 7.66 -5.77
C ARG A 126 -3.01 9.18 -5.80
N GLY A 127 -4.09 9.79 -5.32
CA GLY A 127 -4.29 11.26 -5.32
C GLY A 127 -3.79 12.00 -4.08
N LYS A 128 -3.12 11.31 -3.14
CA LYS A 128 -2.47 11.92 -1.96
C LYS A 128 -1.20 11.17 -1.61
N ALA A 129 -0.13 11.89 -1.38
CA ALA A 129 1.11 11.39 -0.81
C ALA A 129 1.37 12.03 0.55
N GLN A 130 1.94 11.26 1.48
CA GLN A 130 2.49 11.76 2.72
C GLN A 130 3.97 11.35 2.75
N TYR A 131 4.81 12.28 2.33
CA TYR A 131 6.24 12.07 2.24
C TYR A 131 6.94 12.47 3.53
N HIS A 132 8.09 11.88 3.76
CA HIS A 132 9.10 12.40 4.67
C HIS A 132 10.08 13.27 3.90
N ALA A 133 10.61 14.33 4.54
CA ALA A 133 11.59 15.21 3.96
C ALA A 133 12.74 15.44 4.94
N GLU A 134 13.98 15.40 4.43
CA GLU A 134 15.19 15.67 5.18
C GLU A 134 16.04 16.70 4.42
N GLU A 135 16.52 17.72 5.13
CA GLU A 135 17.43 18.69 4.55
C GLU A 135 18.82 18.07 4.34
N SER A 136 19.42 18.36 3.19
CA SER A 136 20.78 17.96 2.88
C SER A 136 21.55 19.13 2.25
N PHE A 137 22.86 19.06 2.23
CA PHE A 137 23.68 20.12 1.62
C PHE A 137 23.44 20.30 0.09
N ARG A 138 22.77 19.33 -0.57
CA ARG A 138 22.39 19.38 -1.99
C ARG A 138 20.93 19.75 -2.22
N GLY A 139 20.18 20.18 -1.19
CA GLY A 139 18.75 20.42 -1.23
C GLY A 139 17.98 19.38 -0.41
N TRP A 140 16.70 19.21 -0.72
CA TRP A 140 15.83 18.30 0.03
C TRP A 140 15.90 16.87 -0.49
N LYS A 141 16.01 15.90 0.42
CA LYS A 141 15.65 14.51 0.17
C LYS A 141 14.19 14.34 0.51
N ILE A 142 13.39 13.81 -0.41
CA ILE A 142 11.95 13.62 -0.24
C ILE A 142 11.61 12.18 -0.62
N GLY A 143 10.81 11.49 0.20
CA GLY A 143 10.42 10.13 -0.09
C GLY A 143 9.68 9.45 1.04
N PHE A 144 9.78 8.13 1.09
CA PHE A 144 9.17 7.29 2.12
C PHE A 144 10.24 6.61 2.97
N LEU A 145 9.85 6.13 4.14
CA LEU A 145 10.74 5.30 4.93
C LEU A 145 11.00 3.96 4.21
N ASP A 146 12.16 3.39 4.46
CA ASP A 146 12.54 2.08 3.95
C ASP A 146 11.65 0.97 4.57
N VAL A 147 11.78 -0.24 4.09
CA VAL A 147 11.00 -1.40 4.56
C VAL A 147 11.22 -1.71 6.06
N SER A 148 12.27 -1.20 6.67
CA SER A 148 12.51 -1.31 8.12
C SER A 148 11.86 -0.17 8.92
N GLY A 149 11.43 0.91 8.26
CA GLY A 149 10.88 2.12 8.87
C GLY A 149 11.94 3.04 9.48
N GLY A 150 13.23 2.80 9.24
CA GLY A 150 14.33 3.49 9.93
C GLY A 150 15.06 4.55 9.12
N ARG A 151 14.98 4.51 7.78
CA ARG A 151 15.73 5.43 6.91
C ARG A 151 14.84 5.98 5.81
N LEU A 152 15.06 7.25 5.46
CA LEU A 152 14.43 7.85 4.30
C LEU A 152 15.02 7.28 3.01
N VAL A 153 14.15 6.75 2.16
CA VAL A 153 14.46 6.42 0.77
C VAL A 153 14.14 7.65 -0.06
N ASP A 154 15.16 8.31 -0.54
CA ASP A 154 15.02 9.47 -1.42
C ASP A 154 14.53 9.03 -2.79
N ILE A 155 13.34 9.47 -3.21
CA ILE A 155 12.72 9.07 -4.46
C ILE A 155 12.51 10.26 -5.39
N GLU A 156 12.73 10.08 -6.68
CA GLU A 156 12.53 11.13 -7.70
C GLU A 156 11.16 11.04 -8.36
N HIS A 157 10.58 9.85 -8.33
CA HIS A 157 9.28 9.55 -8.94
C HIS A 157 8.63 8.38 -8.20
N CYS A 158 7.32 8.41 -8.04
CA CYS A 158 6.54 7.33 -7.43
C CYS A 158 5.46 6.87 -8.42
N ASP A 159 5.60 5.65 -8.96
CA ASP A 159 4.75 5.12 -10.02
C ASP A 159 3.29 4.89 -9.61
N ILE A 160 2.96 4.83 -8.32
CA ILE A 160 1.57 4.73 -7.86
C ILE A 160 0.91 6.09 -7.64
N MET A 161 1.70 7.18 -7.56
CA MET A 161 1.17 8.53 -7.40
C MET A 161 0.72 9.10 -8.74
N GLU A 162 -0.33 9.89 -8.70
CA GLU A 162 -0.76 10.70 -9.82
C GLU A 162 0.37 11.69 -10.20
N GLU A 163 0.53 11.99 -11.51
CA GLU A 163 1.72 12.67 -12.03
C GLU A 163 1.88 14.08 -11.50
N THR A 164 0.80 14.80 -11.19
CA THR A 164 0.89 16.14 -10.60
C THR A 164 1.57 16.11 -9.23
N ILE A 165 1.42 15.03 -8.46
CA ILE A 165 2.15 14.82 -7.18
C ILE A 165 3.65 14.69 -7.45
N ASN A 166 4.05 13.91 -8.47
CA ASN A 166 5.45 13.77 -8.85
C ASN A 166 6.05 15.11 -9.32
N CYS A 167 5.28 15.89 -10.09
CA CYS A 167 5.69 17.23 -10.53
C CYS A 167 5.88 18.19 -9.34
N GLN A 168 4.92 18.22 -8.41
CA GLN A 168 5.01 19.06 -7.21
C GLN A 168 6.20 18.67 -6.34
N MET A 169 6.44 17.36 -6.15
CA MET A 169 7.60 16.87 -5.40
C MET A 169 8.93 17.34 -6.01
N ARG A 170 9.06 17.34 -7.35
CA ARG A 170 10.26 17.85 -8.05
C ARG A 170 10.47 19.33 -7.77
N VAL A 171 9.42 20.16 -7.90
CA VAL A 171 9.48 21.61 -7.63
C VAL A 171 9.88 21.88 -6.17
N LEU A 172 9.31 21.14 -5.23
CA LEU A 172 9.62 21.28 -3.81
C LEU A 172 11.08 20.89 -3.50
N ARG A 173 11.60 19.85 -4.16
CA ARG A 173 12.99 19.40 -4.00
C ARG A 173 13.99 20.49 -4.40
N GLU A 174 13.70 21.23 -5.46
CA GLU A 174 14.54 22.31 -5.97
C GLU A 174 14.34 23.63 -5.20
N SER A 175 13.27 23.72 -4.43
CA SER A 175 12.96 24.94 -3.69
C SER A 175 13.95 25.15 -2.55
N LYS A 176 14.40 26.42 -2.38
CA LYS A 176 15.20 26.83 -1.21
C LYS A 176 14.33 27.19 0.01
N LYS A 177 13.01 27.03 -0.09
CA LYS A 177 12.09 27.31 1.01
C LYS A 177 12.25 26.23 2.07
N THR A 178 12.33 26.61 3.34
CA THR A 178 12.27 25.68 4.46
C THR A 178 10.94 24.94 4.39
N LEU A 179 11.01 23.65 4.08
CA LEU A 179 9.86 22.78 4.17
C LEU A 179 9.55 22.58 5.64
N TYR A 180 8.46 23.12 6.07
CA TYR A 180 7.86 23.16 7.42
C TYR A 180 8.46 22.27 8.52
N SER A 181 8.32 22.70 9.76
CA SER A 181 8.90 22.18 11.01
C SER A 181 8.51 20.74 11.38
N LYS A 182 7.76 20.04 10.55
CA LYS A 182 7.47 18.59 10.67
C LYS A 182 8.08 17.91 9.47
N ASN A 183 8.89 16.87 9.70
CA ASN A 183 9.53 16.04 8.67
C ASN A 183 8.53 15.30 7.76
N GLU A 184 7.26 15.71 7.76
CA GLU A 184 6.17 15.13 6.97
C GLU A 184 5.61 16.19 6.01
N LEU A 185 5.45 15.78 4.75
CA LEU A 185 4.99 16.61 3.66
C LEU A 185 3.79 15.96 2.97
N ALA A 186 2.60 16.51 3.16
CA ALA A 186 1.42 16.09 2.43
C ALA A 186 1.37 16.79 1.06
N ILE A 187 1.27 16.02 -0.02
CA ILE A 187 1.07 16.51 -1.38
C ILE A 187 -0.19 15.87 -1.93
N TRP A 188 -1.06 16.69 -2.54
CA TRP A 188 -2.29 16.25 -3.17
C TRP A 188 -2.23 16.46 -4.67
N SER A 189 -2.86 15.55 -5.43
CA SER A 189 -3.13 15.82 -6.85
C SER A 189 -4.08 17.01 -7.00
N ASP A 190 -4.08 17.64 -8.16
CA ASP A 190 -4.90 18.81 -8.50
C ASP A 190 -4.65 20.07 -7.64
N CYS A 191 -3.55 20.07 -6.89
CA CYS A 191 -3.10 21.26 -6.17
C CYS A 191 -1.96 21.90 -6.98
N PRO A 192 -2.09 23.11 -7.51
CA PRO A 192 -0.99 23.79 -8.20
C PRO A 192 0.24 23.89 -7.32
N ALA A 193 1.41 23.62 -7.85
CA ALA A 193 2.67 23.74 -7.11
C ALA A 193 2.84 25.18 -6.59
N GLY A 194 2.73 25.39 -5.29
CA GLY A 194 2.90 26.68 -4.63
C GLY A 194 1.62 27.47 -4.35
N GLU A 195 0.46 27.03 -4.83
CA GLU A 195 -0.84 27.63 -4.51
C GLU A 195 -1.83 26.54 -4.07
N SER A 196 -2.04 26.41 -2.80
CA SER A 196 -3.16 25.67 -2.23
C SER A 196 -4.27 26.66 -1.93
N GLY A 197 -5.14 27.06 -2.86
CA GLY A 197 -6.29 27.90 -2.65
C GLY A 197 -6.19 28.85 -1.41
N ASP A 198 -6.95 28.61 -0.35
CA ASP A 198 -6.75 29.21 0.98
C ASP A 198 -5.59 28.52 1.75
N GLY A 199 -4.88 27.59 1.12
CA GLY A 199 -3.82 26.75 1.73
C GLY A 199 -4.32 25.75 2.76
N LYS A 200 -5.65 25.62 2.93
CA LYS A 200 -6.25 24.84 4.00
C LYS A 200 -7.09 23.67 3.52
N SER A 201 -7.59 23.72 2.28
CA SER A 201 -8.50 22.70 1.74
C SER A 201 -8.21 22.34 0.29
N ILE A 202 -8.51 21.10 -0.06
CA ILE A 202 -8.40 20.54 -1.41
C ILE A 202 -9.81 20.25 -1.92
N LEU A 203 -10.08 20.59 -3.18
CA LEU A 203 -11.35 20.26 -3.82
C LEU A 203 -11.30 18.81 -4.34
N ARG A 204 -12.31 18.01 -4.01
CA ARG A 204 -12.53 16.67 -4.55
C ARG A 204 -13.93 16.56 -5.14
N LEU A 205 -14.02 15.89 -6.28
CA LEU A 205 -15.29 15.58 -6.93
C LEU A 205 -15.64 14.10 -6.68
N VAL A 206 -16.86 13.85 -6.21
CA VAL A 206 -17.41 12.51 -6.04
C VAL A 206 -18.83 12.52 -6.57
N LYS A 207 -19.13 11.69 -7.57
CA LYS A 207 -20.45 11.63 -8.22
C LYS A 207 -20.95 13.01 -8.68
N GLY A 208 -20.02 13.84 -9.20
CA GLY A 208 -20.32 15.21 -9.64
C GLY A 208 -20.55 16.24 -8.52
N LYS A 209 -20.45 15.84 -7.24
CA LYS A 209 -20.54 16.74 -6.09
C LYS A 209 -19.15 17.17 -5.62
N SER A 210 -19.02 18.45 -5.27
CA SER A 210 -17.77 19.04 -4.77
C SER A 210 -17.65 18.90 -3.26
N PHE A 211 -16.49 18.44 -2.80
CA PHE A 211 -16.14 18.33 -1.39
C PHE A 211 -14.87 19.12 -1.11
N LEU A 212 -14.90 19.99 -0.09
CA LEU A 212 -13.73 20.63 0.45
C LEU A 212 -13.12 19.74 1.53
N VAL A 213 -11.93 19.22 1.28
CA VAL A 213 -11.21 18.33 2.18
C VAL A 213 -10.07 19.11 2.83
N PRO A 214 -9.98 19.16 4.17
CA PRO A 214 -8.84 19.79 4.82
C PRO A 214 -7.52 19.20 4.34
N HIS A 215 -6.49 20.03 4.15
CA HIS A 215 -5.20 19.59 3.59
C HIS A 215 -4.54 18.48 4.42
N ASP A 216 -4.69 18.50 5.74
CA ASP A 216 -4.25 17.46 6.67
C ASP A 216 -5.31 16.38 6.91
N GLY A 217 -6.50 16.53 6.31
CA GLY A 217 -7.63 15.62 6.46
C GLY A 217 -7.45 14.31 5.70
N PHE A 218 -8.37 13.37 5.97
CA PHE A 218 -8.47 12.10 5.26
C PHE A 218 -9.38 12.25 4.03
N PHE A 219 -8.98 11.63 2.94
CA PHE A 219 -9.83 11.31 1.80
C PHE A 219 -9.35 10.03 1.13
N GLN A 220 -10.21 9.37 0.34
CA GLN A 220 -9.86 8.15 -0.37
C GLN A 220 -8.70 8.40 -1.32
N ALA A 221 -7.64 7.59 -1.19
CA ALA A 221 -6.41 7.79 -1.93
C ALA A 221 -6.52 7.38 -3.41
N ASN A 222 -7.38 6.40 -3.73
CA ASN A 222 -7.59 5.96 -5.11
C ASN A 222 -8.61 6.86 -5.80
N LEU A 223 -8.13 7.61 -6.80
CA LEU A 223 -8.94 8.57 -7.56
C LEU A 223 -10.05 7.92 -8.39
N TYR A 224 -9.88 6.66 -8.80
CA TYR A 224 -10.76 5.98 -9.75
C TYR A 224 -11.84 5.12 -9.09
N LEU A 225 -11.72 4.82 -7.80
CA LEU A 225 -12.63 3.92 -7.09
C LEU A 225 -13.62 4.62 -6.16
N THR A 226 -13.47 5.92 -5.92
CA THR A 226 -14.32 6.64 -4.95
C THR A 226 -15.79 6.62 -5.36
N ASP A 227 -16.09 6.91 -6.62
CA ASP A 227 -17.46 6.88 -7.15
C ASP A 227 -18.07 5.48 -7.05
N ALA A 228 -17.31 4.45 -7.46
CA ALA A 228 -17.75 3.06 -7.40
C ALA A 228 -17.95 2.56 -5.95
N MET A 229 -17.15 3.07 -5.00
CA MET A 229 -17.35 2.81 -3.58
C MET A 229 -18.67 3.39 -3.10
N VAL A 230 -18.97 4.65 -3.44
CA VAL A 230 -20.24 5.31 -3.10
C VAL A 230 -21.41 4.53 -3.70
N ASP A 231 -21.38 4.18 -5.00
CA ASP A 231 -22.42 3.39 -5.65
C ASP A 231 -22.64 2.04 -4.95
N THR A 232 -21.57 1.39 -4.54
CA THR A 232 -21.65 0.12 -3.82
C THR A 232 -22.33 0.28 -2.46
N VAL A 233 -21.99 1.32 -1.70
CA VAL A 233 -22.64 1.62 -0.41
C VAL A 233 -24.12 1.88 -0.61
N PHE A 234 -24.51 2.74 -1.57
CA PHE A 234 -25.92 3.02 -1.86
C PHE A 234 -26.70 1.77 -2.25
N ARG A 235 -26.14 0.95 -3.15
CA ARG A 235 -26.78 -0.29 -3.59
C ARG A 235 -26.97 -1.29 -2.44
N LEU A 236 -25.99 -1.43 -1.56
CA LEU A 236 -26.07 -2.38 -0.44
C LEU A 236 -26.94 -1.86 0.71
N ALA A 237 -27.02 -0.54 0.89
CA ALA A 237 -27.83 0.08 1.94
C ALA A 237 -29.35 0.04 1.62
N ALA A 238 -29.75 -0.20 0.36
CA ALA A 238 -31.17 -0.27 -0.06
C ALA A 238 -32.01 0.91 0.51
N LEU A 239 -31.54 2.15 0.31
CA LEU A 239 -32.00 3.35 1.01
C LEU A 239 -33.48 3.69 0.77
N ASP A 240 -34.12 3.15 -0.26
CA ASP A 240 -35.51 3.48 -0.65
C ASP A 240 -36.56 3.03 0.38
N GLU A 241 -36.21 2.10 1.27
CA GLU A 241 -37.13 1.48 2.24
C GLU A 241 -36.74 1.74 3.72
N ILE A 242 -35.73 2.57 4.00
CA ILE A 242 -35.22 2.76 5.36
C ILE A 242 -35.45 4.18 5.87
N ASN A 243 -35.86 4.27 7.15
CA ASN A 243 -36.09 5.54 7.86
C ASN A 243 -34.93 5.90 8.82
N THR A 244 -34.00 4.98 9.03
CA THR A 244 -32.90 5.18 10.00
C THR A 244 -31.60 4.65 9.43
N ILE A 245 -30.56 5.46 9.48
CA ILE A 245 -29.18 5.10 9.12
C ILE A 245 -28.34 5.24 10.39
N VAL A 246 -27.54 4.24 10.69
CA VAL A 246 -26.55 4.29 11.78
C VAL A 246 -25.17 4.24 11.15
N ASP A 247 -24.40 5.32 11.32
CA ASP A 247 -22.97 5.33 11.08
C ASP A 247 -22.27 4.94 12.38
N ALA A 248 -21.50 3.86 12.35
CA ALA A 248 -20.87 3.28 13.53
C ALA A 248 -19.46 3.83 13.81
N TYR A 249 -18.99 4.85 13.05
CA TYR A 249 -17.65 5.42 13.18
C TYR A 249 -17.65 6.91 13.48
#